data_186c2c57f8fc6d6a9c3352852b1dc4aa
#
_entry.id   186c2c57f8fc6d6a9c3352852b1dc4aa
#
_cell.length_a   1.000
_cell.length_b   1.000
_cell.length_c   1.000
_cell.angle_alpha   90.00
_cell.angle_beta   90.00
_cell.angle_gamma   90.00
#
_symmetry.space_group_name_H-M   'P 1'
#
loop_
_entity.id
_entity.type
_entity.pdbx_description
1 polymer ?
#
loop_
_entity_poly.entity_id
_entity_poly.type
_entity_poly.pdbx_seq_one_letter_code
_entity_poly.pdbx_strand_id
1 'polypeptide(L)'
;MNESIRLHLNRLAALVFGTLRPPPGVARITLALVYGALCHTLFGLAVLAMIVAMFFGMSESIGRLFTPWSILTNIALVLQSPVVHSLLLAPRGNIFLTKLAPQGHGKTLATTTYAIIASIQLLALFTLWTPSGTIWWSAQGGVFGLICALYTLSWLLLIWASFDAGAEVQSGALGWMLSLIHI
;
A
#
# COMPACT_ATOMS: atom_id res chain seq x y z
N MET A 1 22.21 -5.52 16.90
CA MET A 1 20.89 -4.91 16.56
C MET A 1 21.13 -3.42 16.50
N ASN A 2 20.96 -2.84 15.31
CA ASN A 2 21.30 -1.44 15.01
C ASN A 2 20.42 -0.49 15.85
N GLU A 3 20.95 0.65 16.29
CA GLU A 3 20.25 1.62 17.15
C GLU A 3 18.98 2.15 16.47
N SER A 4 19.00 2.31 15.16
CA SER A 4 17.86 2.66 14.30
C SER A 4 16.71 1.64 14.45
N ILE A 5 17.00 0.36 14.36
CA ILE A 5 16.00 -0.73 14.50
C ILE A 5 15.36 -0.72 15.88
N ARG A 6 16.14 -0.50 16.93
CA ARG A 6 15.61 -0.37 18.32
C ARG A 6 14.66 0.81 18.45
N LEU A 7 15.01 1.96 17.87
CA LEU A 7 14.19 3.16 17.89
C LEU A 7 12.86 2.95 17.17
N HIS A 8 12.87 2.32 16.02
CA HIS A 8 11.65 1.98 15.25
C HIS A 8 10.77 0.98 16.01
N LEU A 9 11.35 -0.08 16.56
CA LEU A 9 10.61 -1.07 17.34
C LEU A 9 9.98 -0.47 18.59
N ASN A 10 10.69 0.40 19.32
CA ASN A 10 10.17 1.09 20.50
C ASN A 10 9.03 2.03 20.14
N ARG A 11 9.13 2.76 19.02
CA ARG A 11 8.07 3.63 18.51
C ARG A 11 6.84 2.84 18.11
N LEU A 12 7.02 1.75 17.37
CA LEU A 12 5.94 0.86 16.96
C LEU A 12 5.24 0.24 18.19
N ALA A 13 6.02 -0.22 19.16
CA ALA A 13 5.49 -0.74 20.43
C ALA A 13 4.67 0.31 21.18
N ALA A 14 5.17 1.54 21.29
CA ALA A 14 4.46 2.64 21.95
C ALA A 14 3.13 2.97 21.23
N LEU A 15 3.11 2.97 19.90
CA LEU A 15 1.88 3.15 19.10
C LEU A 15 0.89 2.01 19.36
N VAL A 16 1.33 0.76 19.31
CA VAL A 16 0.47 -0.41 19.54
C VAL A 16 -0.10 -0.41 20.95
N PHE A 17 0.74 -0.19 21.97
CA PHE A 17 0.25 -0.11 23.36
C PHE A 17 -0.69 1.07 23.60
N GLY A 18 -0.43 2.22 22.99
CA GLY A 18 -1.34 3.39 23.05
C GLY A 18 -2.70 3.11 22.43
N THR A 19 -2.74 2.36 21.30
CA THR A 19 -4.00 1.99 20.62
C THR A 19 -4.83 0.97 21.40
N LEU A 20 -4.20 0.14 22.23
CA LEU A 20 -4.90 -0.82 23.10
C LEU A 20 -5.64 -0.16 24.28
N ARG A 21 -5.27 1.07 24.64
CA ARG A 21 -5.89 1.85 25.75
C ARG A 21 -6.19 3.28 25.30
N PRO A 22 -7.07 3.46 24.28
CA PRO A 22 -7.36 4.79 23.77
C PRO A 22 -8.11 5.63 24.82
N PRO A 23 -7.90 6.95 24.83
CA PRO A 23 -8.72 7.86 25.62
C PRO A 23 -10.21 7.75 25.25
N PRO A 24 -11.15 8.05 26.15
CA PRO A 24 -12.58 7.93 25.90
C PRO A 24 -13.04 8.80 24.71
N GLY A 25 -13.95 8.25 23.89
CA GLY A 25 -14.46 8.93 22.68
C GLY A 25 -14.94 7.93 21.64
N VAL A 26 -16.14 7.37 21.80
CA VAL A 26 -16.68 6.29 20.95
C VAL A 26 -16.64 6.65 19.45
N ALA A 27 -17.11 7.83 19.08
CA ALA A 27 -17.16 8.26 17.66
C ALA A 27 -15.75 8.30 17.03
N ARG A 28 -14.76 8.83 17.75
CA ARG A 28 -13.36 8.91 17.30
C ARG A 28 -12.75 7.52 17.16
N ILE A 29 -12.96 6.65 18.16
CA ILE A 29 -12.45 5.27 18.15
C ILE A 29 -13.06 4.51 16.97
N THR A 30 -14.37 4.57 16.80
CA THR A 30 -15.06 3.91 15.68
C THR A 30 -14.55 4.41 14.34
N LEU A 31 -14.42 5.73 14.15
CA LEU A 31 -13.90 6.32 12.92
C LEU A 31 -12.47 5.83 12.62
N ALA A 32 -11.58 5.87 13.61
CA ALA A 32 -10.20 5.44 13.43
C ALA A 32 -10.10 3.94 13.09
N LEU A 33 -10.88 3.10 13.76
CA LEU A 33 -10.90 1.66 13.49
C LEU A 33 -11.46 1.33 12.10
N VAL A 34 -12.58 1.98 11.71
CA VAL A 34 -13.17 1.78 10.38
C VAL A 34 -12.19 2.24 9.29
N TYR A 35 -11.56 3.39 9.50
CA TYR A 35 -10.59 3.94 8.55
C TYR A 35 -9.32 3.07 8.46
N GLY A 36 -8.84 2.56 9.59
CA GLY A 36 -7.74 1.60 9.67
C GLY A 36 -8.07 0.27 9.00
N ALA A 37 -9.25 -0.29 9.26
CA ALA A 37 -9.71 -1.52 8.63
C ALA A 37 -9.81 -1.37 7.11
N LEU A 38 -10.41 -0.28 6.62
CA LEU A 38 -10.47 0.03 5.19
C LEU A 38 -9.09 0.14 4.56
N CYS A 39 -8.18 0.89 5.21
CA CYS A 39 -6.81 1.07 4.75
C CYS A 39 -6.07 -0.25 4.61
N HIS A 40 -6.07 -1.06 5.66
CA HIS A 40 -5.33 -2.33 5.67
C HIS A 40 -5.94 -3.39 4.75
N THR A 41 -7.26 -3.41 4.60
CA THR A 41 -7.93 -4.28 3.62
C THR A 41 -7.50 -3.93 2.20
N LEU A 42 -7.58 -2.65 1.83
CA LEU A 42 -7.16 -2.19 0.49
C LEU A 42 -5.66 -2.40 0.25
N PHE A 43 -4.83 -2.11 1.25
CA PHE A 43 -3.39 -2.34 1.18
C PHE A 43 -3.07 -3.83 1.00
N GLY A 44 -3.68 -4.71 1.80
CA GLY A 44 -3.50 -6.16 1.70
C GLY A 44 -3.95 -6.71 0.33
N LEU A 45 -5.10 -6.26 -0.18
CA LEU A 45 -5.58 -6.63 -1.51
C LEU A 45 -4.65 -6.13 -2.62
N ALA A 46 -4.13 -4.90 -2.52
CA ALA A 46 -3.20 -4.35 -3.50
C ALA A 46 -1.88 -5.12 -3.52
N VAL A 47 -1.31 -5.44 -2.35
CA VAL A 47 -0.09 -6.24 -2.22
C VAL A 47 -0.31 -7.66 -2.74
N LEU A 48 -1.44 -8.29 -2.42
CA LEU A 48 -1.78 -9.62 -2.93
C LEU A 48 -1.91 -9.62 -4.46
N ALA A 49 -2.62 -8.64 -5.02
CA ALA A 49 -2.75 -8.49 -6.47
C ALA A 49 -1.39 -8.29 -7.13
N MET A 50 -0.51 -7.48 -6.53
CA MET A 50 0.86 -7.27 -6.99
C MET A 50 1.68 -8.55 -6.97
N ILE A 51 1.64 -9.31 -5.85
CA ILE A 51 2.34 -10.59 -5.73
C ILE A 51 1.88 -11.55 -6.84
N VAL A 52 0.58 -11.73 -7.01
CA VAL A 52 0.03 -12.65 -8.02
C VAL A 52 0.39 -12.17 -9.42
N ALA A 53 0.12 -10.91 -9.76
CA ALA A 53 0.36 -10.38 -11.10
C ALA A 53 1.84 -10.44 -11.48
N MET A 54 2.75 -10.10 -10.59
CA MET A 54 4.19 -10.15 -10.85
C MET A 54 4.71 -11.60 -10.96
N PHE A 55 4.19 -12.54 -10.16
CA PHE A 55 4.54 -13.94 -10.26
C PHE A 55 4.22 -14.53 -11.64
N PHE A 56 3.06 -14.19 -12.20
CA PHE A 56 2.63 -14.62 -13.53
C PHE A 56 3.08 -13.66 -14.65
N GLY A 57 4.01 -12.74 -14.39
CA GLY A 57 4.54 -11.82 -15.40
C GLY A 57 3.47 -10.93 -16.02
N MET A 58 2.47 -10.49 -15.23
CA MET A 58 1.35 -9.67 -15.68
C MET A 58 0.45 -10.34 -16.74
N SER A 59 0.51 -11.65 -16.88
CA SER A 59 -0.32 -12.40 -17.84
C SER A 59 -1.72 -12.74 -17.29
N GLU A 60 -1.86 -12.78 -15.96
CA GLU A 60 -3.08 -13.14 -15.23
C GLU A 60 -3.73 -11.91 -14.60
N SER A 61 -4.45 -11.13 -15.38
CA SER A 61 -5.21 -9.96 -14.94
C SER A 61 -6.58 -9.91 -15.62
N ILE A 62 -7.49 -9.09 -15.10
CA ILE A 62 -8.88 -9.03 -15.58
C ILE A 62 -9.09 -8.09 -16.78
N GLY A 63 -8.08 -7.26 -17.11
CA GLY A 63 -8.17 -6.36 -18.26
C GLY A 63 -8.32 -7.13 -19.59
N ARG A 64 -9.24 -6.68 -20.46
CA ARG A 64 -9.59 -7.33 -21.73
C ARG A 64 -9.84 -6.30 -22.85
N LEU A 65 -9.02 -5.27 -22.91
CA LEU A 65 -9.17 -4.22 -23.93
C LEU A 65 -8.45 -4.63 -25.23
N PHE A 66 -9.03 -4.28 -26.37
CA PHE A 66 -8.38 -4.46 -27.66
C PHE A 66 -7.38 -3.35 -27.97
N THR A 67 -6.41 -3.62 -28.81
CA THR A 67 -5.45 -2.63 -29.32
C THR A 67 -6.16 -1.60 -30.23
N PRO A 68 -5.88 -0.27 -30.10
CA PRO A 68 -4.81 0.36 -29.31
C PRO A 68 -5.17 0.73 -27.86
N TRP A 69 -6.42 0.53 -27.43
CA TRP A 69 -6.91 0.97 -26.11
C TRP A 69 -6.17 0.28 -24.95
N SER A 70 -5.82 -1.00 -25.13
CA SER A 70 -5.02 -1.73 -24.14
C SER A 70 -3.69 -1.04 -23.83
N ILE A 71 -2.99 -0.58 -24.88
CA ILE A 71 -1.70 0.12 -24.72
C ILE A 71 -1.89 1.43 -23.97
N LEU A 72 -2.85 2.26 -24.38
CA LEU A 72 -3.14 3.55 -23.74
C LEU A 72 -3.52 3.37 -22.28
N THR A 73 -4.40 2.40 -21.98
CA THR A 73 -4.83 2.13 -20.60
C THR A 73 -3.67 1.62 -19.75
N ASN A 74 -2.85 0.71 -20.26
CA ASN A 74 -1.69 0.21 -19.53
C ASN A 74 -0.67 1.33 -19.24
N ILE A 75 -0.42 2.23 -20.20
CA ILE A 75 0.41 3.41 -19.98
C ILE A 75 -0.21 4.32 -18.89
N ALA A 76 -1.52 4.59 -18.96
CA ALA A 76 -2.21 5.38 -17.96
C ALA A 76 -2.13 4.74 -16.57
N LEU A 77 -2.30 3.41 -16.46
CA LEU A 77 -2.18 2.66 -15.21
C LEU A 77 -0.77 2.74 -14.61
N VAL A 78 0.27 2.71 -15.43
CA VAL A 78 1.65 2.89 -14.95
C VAL A 78 1.91 4.34 -14.51
N LEU A 79 1.48 5.32 -15.31
CA LEU A 79 1.77 6.73 -15.04
C LEU A 79 0.95 7.30 -13.88
N GLN A 80 -0.27 6.80 -13.64
CA GLN A 80 -1.15 7.33 -12.60
C GLN A 80 -0.52 7.26 -11.21
N SER A 81 0.22 6.20 -10.89
CA SER A 81 0.82 6.03 -9.56
C SER A 81 1.91 7.09 -9.27
N PRO A 82 3.00 7.24 -10.06
CA PRO A 82 4.02 8.23 -9.78
C PRO A 82 3.50 9.68 -9.89
N VAL A 83 2.55 9.95 -10.80
CA VAL A 83 1.99 11.29 -10.95
C VAL A 83 1.17 11.67 -9.72
N VAL A 84 0.21 10.84 -9.31
CA VAL A 84 -0.63 11.13 -8.14
C VAL A 84 0.19 11.11 -6.86
N HIS A 85 1.15 10.19 -6.72
CA HIS A 85 2.09 10.15 -5.61
C HIS A 85 2.82 11.51 -5.46
N SER A 86 3.43 11.99 -6.53
CA SER A 86 4.16 13.27 -6.51
C SER A 86 3.23 14.45 -6.20
N LEU A 87 2.02 14.47 -6.76
CA LEU A 87 1.04 15.52 -6.52
C LEU A 87 0.55 15.53 -5.05
N LEU A 88 0.28 14.36 -4.48
CA LEU A 88 -0.22 14.24 -3.11
C LEU A 88 0.84 14.55 -2.05
N LEU A 89 2.13 14.29 -2.34
CA LEU A 89 3.24 14.65 -1.45
C LEU A 89 3.65 16.11 -1.54
N ALA A 90 3.24 16.83 -2.58
CA ALA A 90 3.45 18.27 -2.67
C ALA A 90 2.67 19.01 -1.56
N PRO A 91 3.10 20.24 -1.15
CA PRO A 91 2.44 21.00 -0.09
C PRO A 91 0.93 21.20 -0.32
N ARG A 92 0.50 21.44 -1.56
CA ARG A 92 -0.92 21.55 -1.92
C ARG A 92 -1.66 20.21 -1.82
N GLY A 93 -0.99 19.11 -2.15
CA GLY A 93 -1.54 17.75 -2.03
C GLY A 93 -1.77 17.35 -0.56
N ASN A 94 -0.87 17.74 0.33
CA ASN A 94 -1.05 17.50 1.77
C ASN A 94 -2.28 18.26 2.31
N ILE A 95 -2.51 19.50 1.88
CA ILE A 95 -3.73 20.25 2.21
C ILE A 95 -4.97 19.53 1.67
N PHE A 96 -4.91 18.99 0.46
CA PHE A 96 -5.99 18.20 -0.12
C PHE A 96 -6.26 16.93 0.69
N LEU A 97 -5.23 16.18 1.07
CA LEU A 97 -5.37 14.97 1.90
C LEU A 97 -6.01 15.28 3.27
N THR A 98 -5.62 16.39 3.90
CA THR A 98 -6.21 16.81 5.18
C THR A 98 -7.69 17.19 5.05
N LYS A 99 -8.11 17.74 3.90
CA LYS A 99 -9.52 18.07 3.61
C LYS A 99 -10.36 16.85 3.24
N LEU A 100 -9.73 15.85 2.56
CA LEU A 100 -10.40 14.62 2.15
C LEU A 100 -10.65 13.68 3.33
N ALA A 101 -9.79 13.72 4.34
CA ALA A 101 -9.98 12.97 5.57
C ALA A 101 -11.20 13.50 6.36
N PRO A 102 -11.85 12.65 7.18
CA PRO A 102 -13.02 13.04 7.95
C PRO A 102 -12.78 14.29 8.80
N GLN A 103 -13.80 15.16 8.88
CA GLN A 103 -13.72 16.45 9.56
C GLN A 103 -13.24 16.31 11.02
N GLY A 104 -12.35 17.21 11.42
CA GLY A 104 -11.73 17.18 12.73
C GLY A 104 -10.50 16.27 12.89
N HIS A 105 -10.30 15.31 11.97
CA HIS A 105 -9.21 14.31 12.02
C HIS A 105 -8.23 14.42 10.85
N GLY A 106 -8.34 15.46 10.03
CA GLY A 106 -7.57 15.63 8.80
C GLY A 106 -6.07 15.56 8.99
N LYS A 107 -5.53 16.18 10.05
CA LYS A 107 -4.09 16.19 10.32
C LYS A 107 -3.54 14.81 10.67
N THR A 108 -4.29 14.00 11.41
CA THR A 108 -3.87 12.66 11.83
C THR A 108 -4.13 11.62 10.75
N LEU A 109 -5.28 11.69 10.05
CA LEU A 109 -5.68 10.72 9.06
C LEU A 109 -5.14 10.97 7.64
N ALA A 110 -4.44 12.07 7.38
CA ALA A 110 -3.89 12.38 6.05
C ALA A 110 -2.98 11.26 5.51
N THR A 111 -2.12 10.69 6.34
CA THR A 111 -1.23 9.57 5.97
C THR A 111 -2.02 8.32 5.63
N THR A 112 -3.05 8.00 6.42
CA THR A 112 -3.93 6.85 6.13
C THR A 112 -4.73 7.07 4.84
N THR A 113 -5.25 8.30 4.62
CA THR A 113 -5.94 8.67 3.38
C THR A 113 -5.03 8.52 2.16
N TYR A 114 -3.78 8.97 2.28
CA TYR A 114 -2.77 8.77 1.25
C TYR A 114 -2.54 7.29 0.94
N ALA A 115 -2.37 6.45 1.98
CA ALA A 115 -2.17 5.01 1.81
C ALA A 115 -3.38 4.32 1.17
N ILE A 116 -4.61 4.74 1.48
CA ILE A 116 -5.83 4.26 0.82
C ILE A 116 -5.79 4.58 -0.68
N ILE A 117 -5.48 5.82 -1.06
CA ILE A 117 -5.39 6.23 -2.46
C ILE A 117 -4.31 5.43 -3.19
N ALA A 118 -3.11 5.32 -2.62
CA ALA A 118 -2.01 4.57 -3.19
C ALA A 118 -2.35 3.07 -3.34
N SER A 119 -3.05 2.49 -2.38
CA SER A 119 -3.50 1.10 -2.44
C SER A 119 -4.52 0.88 -3.56
N ILE A 120 -5.49 1.78 -3.73
CA ILE A 120 -6.45 1.72 -4.85
C ILE A 120 -5.72 1.81 -6.19
N GLN A 121 -4.74 2.67 -6.32
CA GLN A 121 -3.95 2.83 -7.54
C GLN A 121 -3.15 1.57 -7.89
N LEU A 122 -2.48 0.97 -6.89
CA LEU A 122 -1.76 -0.30 -7.08
C LEU A 122 -2.72 -1.44 -7.40
N LEU A 123 -3.83 -1.53 -6.70
CA LEU A 123 -4.85 -2.54 -6.97
C LEU A 123 -5.38 -2.39 -8.41
N ALA A 124 -5.69 -1.17 -8.85
CA ALA A 124 -6.12 -0.90 -10.22
C ALA A 124 -5.04 -1.32 -11.25
N LEU A 125 -3.78 -0.97 -11.01
CA LEU A 125 -2.67 -1.34 -11.88
C LEU A 125 -2.59 -2.86 -12.08
N PHE A 126 -2.58 -3.63 -11.01
CA PHE A 126 -2.35 -5.07 -11.07
C PHE A 126 -3.59 -5.88 -11.44
N THR A 127 -4.80 -5.34 -11.24
CA THR A 127 -6.04 -6.03 -11.63
C THR A 127 -6.54 -5.65 -13.01
N LEU A 128 -6.46 -4.36 -13.40
CA LEU A 128 -7.01 -3.86 -14.67
C LEU A 128 -6.01 -3.89 -15.83
N TRP A 129 -4.77 -4.30 -15.59
CA TRP A 129 -3.78 -4.47 -16.64
C TRP A 129 -4.33 -5.37 -17.76
N THR A 130 -4.15 -4.98 -19.00
CA THR A 130 -4.51 -5.82 -20.15
C THR A 130 -3.27 -6.53 -20.67
N PRO A 131 -3.17 -7.87 -20.53
CA PRO A 131 -2.03 -8.65 -21.00
C PRO A 131 -1.86 -8.55 -22.52
N SER A 132 -0.61 -8.62 -23.00
CA SER A 132 -0.32 -8.67 -24.44
C SER A 132 -0.70 -10.01 -25.09
N GLY A 133 -0.93 -11.05 -24.30
CA GLY A 133 -1.17 -12.41 -24.79
C GLY A 133 0.09 -13.14 -25.28
N THR A 134 1.25 -12.49 -25.30
CA THR A 134 2.50 -13.07 -25.76
C THR A 134 3.35 -13.52 -24.57
N ILE A 135 3.62 -14.80 -24.45
CA ILE A 135 4.55 -15.37 -23.48
C ILE A 135 5.88 -15.60 -24.19
N TRP A 136 6.87 -14.79 -23.83
CA TRP A 136 8.21 -14.87 -24.45
C TRP A 136 9.02 -16.05 -23.93
N TRP A 137 8.83 -16.42 -22.68
CA TRP A 137 9.56 -17.49 -22.03
C TRP A 137 8.80 -17.99 -20.79
N SER A 138 8.88 -19.29 -20.50
CA SER A 138 8.33 -19.90 -19.30
C SER A 138 9.37 -20.83 -18.65
N ALA A 139 9.56 -20.68 -17.36
CA ALA A 139 10.48 -21.54 -16.60
C ALA A 139 9.87 -22.92 -16.38
N GLN A 140 10.73 -23.96 -16.43
CA GLN A 140 10.34 -25.35 -16.17
C GLN A 140 11.35 -26.06 -15.28
N GLY A 141 10.93 -27.14 -14.65
CA GLY A 141 11.80 -28.00 -13.86
C GLY A 141 12.56 -27.27 -12.75
N GLY A 142 13.86 -27.53 -12.61
CA GLY A 142 14.70 -26.93 -11.59
C GLY A 142 14.85 -25.41 -11.69
N VAL A 143 14.79 -24.86 -12.91
CA VAL A 143 14.84 -23.41 -13.15
C VAL A 143 13.60 -22.73 -12.57
N PHE A 144 12.43 -23.34 -12.74
CA PHE A 144 11.22 -22.84 -12.11
C PHE A 144 11.33 -22.81 -10.58
N GLY A 145 11.84 -23.89 -9.97
CA GLY A 145 12.08 -23.95 -8.53
C GLY A 145 13.03 -22.85 -8.03
N LEU A 146 14.12 -22.61 -8.77
CA LEU A 146 15.06 -21.53 -8.45
C LEU A 146 14.39 -20.14 -8.50
N ILE A 147 13.60 -19.88 -9.55
CA ILE A 147 12.88 -18.61 -9.69
C ILE A 147 11.87 -18.42 -8.55
N CYS A 148 11.11 -19.44 -8.18
CA CYS A 148 10.20 -19.38 -7.04
C CYS A 148 10.94 -19.06 -5.73
N ALA A 149 12.11 -19.68 -5.51
CA ALA A 149 12.91 -19.41 -4.32
C ALA A 149 13.44 -17.96 -4.30
N LEU A 150 13.97 -17.48 -5.42
CA LEU A 150 14.45 -16.10 -5.55
C LEU A 150 13.31 -15.09 -5.41
N TYR A 151 12.15 -15.36 -6.00
CA TYR A 151 10.96 -14.53 -5.89
C TYR A 151 10.49 -14.41 -4.43
N THR A 152 10.39 -15.55 -3.74
CA THR A 152 10.04 -15.58 -2.30
C THR A 152 11.05 -14.82 -1.45
N LEU A 153 12.34 -15.05 -1.69
CA LEU A 153 13.41 -14.34 -0.98
C LEU A 153 13.33 -12.82 -1.21
N SER A 154 13.05 -12.38 -2.44
CA SER A 154 12.89 -10.95 -2.75
C SER A 154 11.74 -10.30 -1.96
N TRP A 155 10.61 -11.00 -1.82
CA TRP A 155 9.49 -10.52 -0.99
C TRP A 155 9.85 -10.47 0.50
N LEU A 156 10.56 -11.48 1.02
CA LEU A 156 11.02 -11.46 2.41
C LEU A 156 11.98 -10.30 2.68
N LEU A 157 12.91 -10.05 1.76
CA LEU A 157 13.82 -8.90 1.84
C LEU A 157 13.07 -7.56 1.75
N LEU A 158 12.05 -7.46 0.89
CA LEU A 158 11.22 -6.25 0.80
C LEU A 158 10.46 -6.00 2.11
N ILE A 159 9.86 -7.04 2.70
CA ILE A 159 9.21 -6.94 4.01
C ILE A 159 10.21 -6.47 5.07
N TRP A 160 11.40 -7.05 5.10
CA TRP A 160 12.45 -6.64 6.02
C TRP A 160 12.82 -5.17 5.83
N ALA A 161 13.08 -4.74 4.60
CA ALA A 161 13.42 -3.36 4.27
C ALA A 161 12.30 -2.37 4.62
N SER A 162 11.03 -2.81 4.55
CA SER A 162 9.89 -1.97 4.93
C SER A 162 9.88 -1.61 6.42
N PHE A 163 10.37 -2.48 7.30
CA PHE A 163 10.51 -2.17 8.72
C PHE A 163 11.57 -1.08 8.96
N ASP A 164 12.67 -1.08 8.22
CA ASP A 164 13.71 -0.04 8.32
C ASP A 164 13.22 1.31 7.77
N ALA A 165 12.34 1.29 6.78
CA ALA A 165 11.79 2.48 6.14
C ALA A 165 10.52 3.03 6.84
N GLY A 166 10.08 2.45 7.97
CA GLY A 166 8.89 2.85 8.70
C GLY A 166 7.61 2.25 8.11
N ALA A 167 7.43 0.95 8.32
CA ALA A 167 6.27 0.19 7.82
C ALA A 167 4.93 0.80 8.23
N GLU A 168 4.86 1.44 9.42
CA GLU A 168 3.66 2.11 9.94
C GLU A 168 3.25 3.34 9.09
N VAL A 169 4.23 4.00 8.46
CA VAL A 169 3.97 5.13 7.56
C VAL A 169 3.52 4.61 6.20
N GLN A 170 4.24 3.63 5.66
CA GLN A 170 4.00 3.07 4.33
C GLN A 170 2.64 2.36 4.24
N SER A 171 2.27 1.61 5.27
CA SER A 171 0.96 0.93 5.35
C SER A 171 -0.20 1.84 5.72
N GLY A 172 0.06 3.11 6.07
CA GLY A 172 -0.94 4.05 6.57
C GLY A 172 -1.38 3.80 8.02
N ALA A 173 -0.73 2.86 8.72
CA ALA A 173 -1.05 2.52 10.10
C ALA A 173 -0.86 3.71 11.04
N LEU A 174 0.20 4.50 10.85
CA LEU A 174 0.52 5.64 11.70
C LEU A 174 -0.66 6.61 11.85
N GLY A 175 -1.34 6.95 10.76
CA GLY A 175 -2.40 7.97 10.78
C GLY A 175 -3.61 7.56 11.65
N TRP A 176 -4.17 6.39 11.44
CA TRP A 176 -5.32 5.95 12.22
C TRP A 176 -4.95 5.59 13.66
N MET A 177 -3.75 5.04 13.91
CA MET A 177 -3.25 4.80 15.27
C MET A 177 -3.09 6.11 16.06
N LEU A 178 -2.50 7.15 15.44
CA LEU A 178 -2.42 8.46 16.05
C LEU A 178 -3.82 9.07 16.30
N SER A 179 -4.77 8.85 15.39
CA SER A 179 -6.15 9.31 15.58
C SER A 179 -6.85 8.63 16.76
N LEU A 180 -6.45 7.40 17.14
CA LEU A 180 -6.92 6.73 18.36
C LEU A 180 -6.34 7.34 19.64
N ILE A 181 -5.08 7.73 19.60
CA ILE A 181 -4.31 8.17 20.79
C ILE A 181 -4.48 9.66 21.05
N HIS A 182 -4.55 10.49 20.01
CA HIS A 182 -4.66 11.94 20.15
C HIS A 182 -6.12 12.39 20.33
N ILE A 183 -6.30 13.24 21.33
CA ILE A 183 -7.56 13.94 21.65
C ILE A 183 -7.69 15.19 20.79
#